data_4f4746e42f71af8b9675c95512dda079
#
_entry.id   4f4746e42f71af8b9675c95512dda079
#
_cell.length_a   1.000
_cell.length_b   1.000
_cell.length_c   1.000
_cell.angle_alpha   90.00
_cell.angle_beta   90.00
_cell.angle_gamma   90.00
#
_symmetry.space_group_name_H-M   'P 1'
#
loop_
_entity.id
_entity.type
_entity.pdbx_description
1 polymer ?
#
loop_
_entity_poly.entity_id
_entity_poly.type
_entity_poly.pdbx_seq_one_letter_code
_entity_poly.pdbx_strand_id
1 'polypeptide(L)'
;MEATIKKIDGYELSTFVKKLLPIDKFIFMKIGKEGTVSSVYFPERDAVKLVSTPTSDIFDTDIESSIKVSFYNGTKVIDALSHFNGDIQGKIKYTEIDGELMASDFTLENDDLKINLACADPSLSFMEMSKEETDRAFSIEGSIFQFDLLTTHVDKMKSLFNLERDEDTFTLAVTDKGVAVQGPSFDATLAHSYEGDNVVGEKVVIYKKYINLLDKENYKV
;
A
#
# COMPACT_ATOMS: atom_id res chain seq x y z
N MET A 1 7.00 27.21 -4.34
CA MET A 1 5.95 27.34 -3.30
C MET A 1 6.32 26.47 -2.10
N GLU A 2 5.72 26.71 -0.95
CA GLU A 2 6.01 25.92 0.28
C GLU A 2 4.71 25.65 1.05
N ALA A 3 4.53 24.42 1.52
CA ALA A 3 3.48 24.03 2.44
C ALA A 3 4.11 23.66 3.78
N THR A 4 3.46 24.12 4.87
CA THR A 4 3.89 23.83 6.24
C THR A 4 3.10 22.67 6.81
N ILE A 5 3.78 21.76 7.50
CA ILE A 5 3.19 20.67 8.25
C ILE A 5 3.48 20.95 9.73
N LYS A 6 2.42 21.22 10.50
CA LYS A 6 2.52 21.62 11.92
C LYS A 6 2.97 20.45 12.78
N LYS A 7 2.54 19.24 12.40
CA LYS A 7 2.90 18.00 13.09
C LYS A 7 2.93 16.82 12.11
N ILE A 8 3.89 15.94 12.29
CA ILE A 8 4.00 14.67 11.58
C ILE A 8 3.96 13.54 12.61
N ASP A 9 3.03 12.61 12.45
CA ASP A 9 3.10 11.33 13.16
C ASP A 9 4.15 10.44 12.47
N GLY A 10 5.33 10.35 13.09
CA GLY A 10 6.46 9.60 12.51
C GLY A 10 6.19 8.09 12.44
N TYR A 11 5.38 7.55 13.35
CA TYR A 11 5.00 6.14 13.34
C TYR A 11 4.05 5.83 12.18
N GLU A 12 3.00 6.63 12.01
CA GLU A 12 2.03 6.44 10.94
C GLU A 12 2.65 6.69 9.57
N LEU A 13 3.51 7.72 9.39
CA LEU A 13 4.24 7.93 8.16
C LEU A 13 5.18 6.75 7.85
N SER A 14 5.92 6.26 8.85
CA SER A 14 6.78 5.07 8.69
C SER A 14 5.96 3.84 8.30
N THR A 15 4.78 3.65 8.89
CA THR A 15 3.88 2.55 8.59
C THR A 15 3.36 2.63 7.16
N PHE A 16 2.93 3.83 6.73
CA PHE A 16 2.49 4.08 5.34
C PHE A 16 3.61 3.74 4.33
N VAL A 17 4.83 4.24 4.57
CA VAL A 17 5.98 3.97 3.70
C VAL A 17 6.33 2.48 3.68
N LYS A 18 6.30 1.80 4.83
CA LYS A 18 6.58 0.34 4.93
C LYS A 18 5.62 -0.51 4.12
N LYS A 19 4.37 -0.10 3.97
CA LYS A 19 3.38 -0.81 3.12
C LYS A 19 3.76 -0.76 1.63
N LEU A 20 4.51 0.25 1.19
CA LEU A 20 4.92 0.46 -0.20
C LEU A 20 6.27 -0.18 -0.54
N LEU A 21 7.20 -0.26 0.43
CA LEU A 21 8.55 -0.79 0.23
C LEU A 21 8.64 -2.19 -0.41
N PRO A 22 7.71 -3.14 -0.12
CA PRO A 22 7.72 -4.44 -0.79
C PRO A 22 7.46 -4.39 -2.30
N ILE A 23 6.92 -3.27 -2.80
CA ILE A 23 6.65 -3.06 -4.23
C ILE A 23 7.89 -2.51 -4.90
N ASP A 24 8.39 -1.38 -4.39
CA ASP A 24 9.60 -0.72 -4.88
C ASP A 24 10.24 0.11 -3.76
N LYS A 25 11.53 0.37 -3.89
CA LYS A 25 12.25 1.34 -3.05
C LYS A 25 11.83 2.78 -3.35
N PHE A 26 11.45 3.05 -4.60
CA PHE A 26 10.89 4.32 -5.00
C PHE A 26 9.48 4.46 -4.41
N ILE A 27 9.30 5.47 -3.58
CA ILE A 27 8.02 5.72 -2.92
C ILE A 27 7.36 6.93 -3.54
N PHE A 28 6.10 6.77 -3.85
CA PHE A 28 5.21 7.82 -4.34
C PHE A 28 4.01 7.95 -3.42
N MET A 29 3.63 9.20 -3.10
CA MET A 29 2.40 9.48 -2.37
C MET A 29 1.82 10.83 -2.80
N LYS A 30 0.50 10.95 -2.72
CA LYS A 30 -0.25 12.21 -2.86
C LYS A 30 -0.74 12.61 -1.48
N ILE A 31 -0.34 13.79 -1.02
CA ILE A 31 -0.80 14.36 0.26
C ILE A 31 -1.87 15.39 -0.08
N GLY A 32 -3.11 15.10 0.23
CA GLY A 32 -4.26 15.97 -0.03
C GLY A 32 -5.02 16.30 1.24
N LYS A 33 -6.06 17.12 1.13
CA LYS A 33 -6.89 17.56 2.26
C LYS A 33 -7.55 16.38 3.00
N GLU A 34 -8.10 15.44 2.25
CA GLU A 34 -8.90 14.35 2.81
C GLU A 34 -8.10 13.08 3.05
N GLY A 35 -7.03 12.86 2.28
CA GLY A 35 -6.27 11.64 2.35
C GLY A 35 -4.86 11.75 1.81
N THR A 36 -3.98 10.96 2.40
CA THR A 36 -2.66 10.63 1.88
C THR A 36 -2.78 9.28 1.17
N VAL A 37 -2.52 9.26 -0.12
CA VAL A 37 -2.81 8.13 -0.98
C VAL A 37 -1.60 7.78 -1.84
N SER A 38 -1.32 6.49 -1.97
CA SER A 38 -0.42 5.94 -2.98
C SER A 38 -1.13 4.83 -3.73
N SER A 39 -1.24 4.98 -5.05
CA SER A 39 -1.83 3.99 -5.95
C SER A 39 -0.80 3.65 -7.01
N VAL A 40 -0.25 2.45 -6.94
CA VAL A 40 0.92 2.06 -7.74
C VAL A 40 0.77 0.69 -8.35
N TYR A 41 1.33 0.53 -9.55
CA TYR A 41 1.56 -0.78 -10.16
C TYR A 41 2.78 -1.46 -9.56
N PHE A 42 2.77 -2.78 -9.55
CA PHE A 42 3.99 -3.56 -9.42
C PHE A 42 4.89 -3.37 -10.67
N PRO A 43 6.22 -3.56 -10.53
CA PRO A 43 7.16 -3.36 -11.65
C PRO A 43 6.76 -4.12 -12.92
N GLU A 44 6.24 -5.33 -12.77
CA GLU A 44 5.78 -6.19 -13.87
C GLU A 44 4.38 -5.81 -14.40
N ARG A 45 3.72 -4.82 -13.79
CA ARG A 45 2.36 -4.35 -14.10
C ARG A 45 1.27 -5.43 -14.03
N ASP A 46 1.52 -6.48 -13.28
CA ASP A 46 0.63 -7.64 -13.12
C ASP A 46 -0.19 -7.59 -11.83
N ALA A 47 0.08 -6.60 -10.97
CA ALA A 47 -0.69 -6.31 -9.78
C ALA A 47 -0.65 -4.81 -9.46
N VAL A 48 -1.54 -4.39 -8.59
CA VAL A 48 -1.67 -3.00 -8.12
C VAL A 48 -1.78 -2.98 -6.60
N LYS A 49 -1.30 -1.92 -5.98
CA LYS A 49 -1.51 -1.67 -4.56
C LYS A 49 -2.00 -0.23 -4.35
N LEU A 50 -3.07 -0.11 -3.60
CA LEU A 50 -3.57 1.15 -3.07
C LEU A 50 -3.32 1.18 -1.57
N VAL A 51 -2.61 2.21 -1.11
CA VAL A 51 -2.50 2.55 0.30
C VAL A 51 -3.12 3.92 0.50
N SER A 52 -4.10 4.01 1.39
CA SER A 52 -4.81 5.25 1.69
C SER A 52 -5.01 5.37 3.19
N THR A 53 -4.83 6.57 3.70
CA THR A 53 -5.14 6.92 5.10
C THR A 53 -5.60 8.38 5.16
N PRO A 54 -6.47 8.76 6.11
CA PRO A 54 -6.77 10.16 6.35
C PRO A 54 -5.48 10.97 6.54
N THR A 55 -5.37 12.14 5.89
CA THR A 55 -4.17 12.98 6.04
C THR A 55 -3.94 13.37 7.49
N SER A 56 -5.02 13.60 8.24
CA SER A 56 -4.96 13.93 9.68
C SER A 56 -4.29 12.87 10.54
N ASP A 57 -4.23 11.62 10.11
CA ASP A 57 -3.60 10.55 10.88
C ASP A 57 -2.07 10.63 10.79
N ILE A 58 -1.55 11.16 9.66
CA ILE A 58 -0.10 11.32 9.45
C ILE A 58 0.34 12.77 9.65
N PHE A 59 -0.45 13.75 9.13
CA PHE A 59 -0.04 15.14 9.01
C PHE A 59 -1.10 16.10 9.56
N ASP A 60 -0.71 16.97 10.49
CA ASP A 60 -1.47 18.20 10.80
C ASP A 60 -1.00 19.29 9.83
N THR A 61 -1.82 19.59 8.84
CA THR A 61 -1.46 20.50 7.76
C THR A 61 -2.68 21.22 7.19
N ASP A 62 -2.44 22.40 6.61
CA ASP A 62 -3.46 23.19 5.91
C ASP A 62 -3.38 23.00 4.36
N ILE A 63 -2.84 21.88 3.88
CA ILE A 63 -2.77 21.56 2.46
C ILE A 63 -4.19 21.38 1.91
N GLU A 64 -4.59 22.26 0.99
CA GLU A 64 -5.90 22.18 0.33
C GLU A 64 -5.85 21.42 -1.00
N SER A 65 -4.79 21.64 -1.77
CA SER A 65 -4.57 20.95 -3.04
C SER A 65 -3.58 19.82 -2.90
N SER A 66 -3.83 18.70 -3.56
CA SER A 66 -2.97 17.53 -3.49
C SER A 66 -1.56 17.80 -3.98
N ILE A 67 -0.55 17.47 -3.19
CA ILE A 67 0.87 17.58 -3.53
C ILE A 67 1.42 16.17 -3.75
N LYS A 68 2.04 15.93 -4.90
CA LYS A 68 2.79 14.71 -5.20
C LYS A 68 4.15 14.77 -4.53
N VAL A 69 4.46 13.76 -3.73
CA VAL A 69 5.73 13.59 -3.04
C VAL A 69 6.32 12.24 -3.42
N SER A 70 7.55 12.24 -3.90
CA SER A 70 8.24 11.01 -4.31
C SER A 70 9.63 10.95 -3.71
N PHE A 71 10.08 9.76 -3.31
CA PHE A 71 11.42 9.53 -2.77
C PHE A 71 12.10 8.39 -3.54
N TYR A 72 13.36 8.59 -3.93
CA TYR A 72 14.18 7.56 -4.58
C TYR A 72 14.35 6.29 -3.73
N ASN A 73 14.27 6.43 -2.41
CA ASN A 73 14.43 5.32 -1.49
C ASN A 73 13.63 5.56 -0.20
N GLY A 74 12.49 4.89 -0.08
CA GLY A 74 11.62 4.97 1.09
C GLY A 74 12.28 4.52 2.40
N THR A 75 13.30 3.64 2.35
CA THR A 75 14.06 3.26 3.53
C THR A 75 14.73 4.47 4.18
N LYS A 76 15.23 5.42 3.36
CA LYS A 76 15.83 6.66 3.88
C LYS A 76 14.82 7.54 4.63
N VAL A 77 13.55 7.50 4.23
CA VAL A 77 12.48 8.22 4.96
C VAL A 77 12.29 7.61 6.35
N ILE A 78 12.23 6.28 6.42
CA ILE A 78 12.10 5.54 7.69
C ILE A 78 13.32 5.78 8.57
N ASP A 79 14.52 5.70 8.01
CA ASP A 79 15.76 5.95 8.73
C ASP A 79 15.80 7.39 9.28
N ALA A 80 15.41 8.38 8.45
CA ALA A 80 15.34 9.78 8.88
C ALA A 80 14.38 9.96 10.06
N LEU A 81 13.18 9.37 9.97
CA LEU A 81 12.18 9.42 11.05
C LEU A 81 12.69 8.80 12.35
N SER A 82 13.53 7.77 12.28
CA SER A 82 14.08 7.08 13.47
C SER A 82 15.04 7.94 14.30
N HIS A 83 15.54 9.04 13.75
CA HIS A 83 16.43 9.96 14.44
C HIS A 83 15.70 11.03 15.28
N PHE A 84 14.39 11.16 15.10
CA PHE A 84 13.61 12.13 15.83
C PHE A 84 13.05 11.53 17.13
N ASN A 85 13.19 12.29 18.21
CA ASN A 85 12.56 12.02 19.49
C ASN A 85 11.53 13.14 19.75
N GLY A 86 10.25 12.77 19.94
CA GLY A 86 9.18 13.73 20.19
C GLY A 86 8.48 14.24 18.93
N ASP A 87 7.94 15.46 19.02
CA ASP A 87 7.15 16.03 17.94
C ASP A 87 8.02 16.39 16.73
N ILE A 88 7.53 16.03 15.54
CA ILE A 88 8.17 16.32 14.26
C ILE A 88 7.29 17.31 13.52
N GLN A 89 7.90 18.36 12.99
CA GLN A 89 7.28 19.30 12.06
C GLN A 89 7.88 19.10 10.68
N GLY A 90 7.24 19.65 9.66
CA GLY A 90 7.73 19.52 8.31
C GLY A 90 7.41 20.68 7.38
N LYS A 91 8.11 20.67 6.26
CA LYS A 91 7.86 21.59 5.14
C LYS A 91 8.02 20.84 3.82
N ILE A 92 7.13 21.14 2.89
CA ILE A 92 7.20 20.63 1.53
C ILE A 92 7.44 21.82 0.60
N LYS A 93 8.60 21.85 -0.07
CA LYS A 93 8.78 22.76 -1.20
C LYS A 93 8.25 22.09 -2.45
N TYR A 94 7.46 22.82 -3.24
CA TYR A 94 6.84 22.27 -4.44
C TYR A 94 6.73 23.31 -5.54
N THR A 95 6.59 22.83 -6.75
CA THR A 95 6.33 23.62 -7.97
C THR A 95 5.12 23.04 -8.68
N GLU A 96 4.44 23.86 -9.47
CA GLU A 96 3.40 23.38 -10.37
C GLU A 96 4.02 23.02 -11.72
N ILE A 97 3.77 21.79 -12.17
CA ILE A 97 4.21 21.26 -13.46
C ILE A 97 2.98 20.61 -14.11
N ASP A 98 2.60 21.08 -15.28
CA ASP A 98 1.45 20.58 -16.05
C ASP A 98 0.13 20.50 -15.26
N GLY A 99 -0.09 21.46 -14.34
CA GLY A 99 -1.29 21.55 -13.51
C GLY A 99 -1.24 20.66 -12.24
N GLU A 100 -0.13 19.99 -11.98
CA GLU A 100 0.07 19.17 -10.78
C GLU A 100 1.12 19.79 -9.85
N LEU A 101 0.86 19.73 -8.53
CA LEU A 101 1.81 20.21 -7.53
C LEU A 101 2.80 19.10 -7.18
N MET A 102 4.07 19.32 -7.50
CA MET A 102 5.15 18.35 -7.35
C MET A 102 6.18 18.82 -6.34
N ALA A 103 6.45 18.00 -5.32
CA ALA A 103 7.44 18.31 -4.30
C ALA A 103 8.88 18.19 -4.85
N SER A 104 9.72 19.17 -4.50
CA SER A 104 11.17 19.13 -4.75
C SER A 104 11.93 18.72 -3.47
N ASP A 105 11.44 19.12 -2.30
CA ASP A 105 12.07 18.85 -1.02
C ASP A 105 11.01 18.57 0.04
N PHE A 106 11.32 17.63 0.91
CA PHE A 106 10.56 17.32 2.11
C PHE A 106 11.47 17.47 3.34
N THR A 107 11.19 18.45 4.15
CA THR A 107 11.96 18.73 5.37
C THR A 107 11.26 18.15 6.58
N LEU A 108 11.99 17.44 7.41
CA LEU A 108 11.60 17.01 8.75
C LEU A 108 12.40 17.85 9.75
N GLU A 109 11.77 18.45 10.74
CA GLU A 109 12.46 19.28 11.73
C GLU A 109 11.80 19.20 13.12
N ASN A 110 12.61 19.34 14.16
CA ASN A 110 12.23 19.65 15.53
C ASN A 110 13.23 20.63 16.12
N ASP A 111 13.20 20.88 17.42
CA ASP A 111 14.10 21.84 18.07
C ASP A 111 15.59 21.47 17.96
N ASP A 112 15.92 20.17 17.86
CA ASP A 112 17.29 19.66 17.91
C ASP A 112 17.84 19.21 16.55
N LEU A 113 16.94 18.86 15.61
CA LEU A 113 17.35 18.19 14.36
C LEU A 113 16.55 18.69 13.17
N LYS A 114 17.26 18.85 12.06
CA LYS A 114 16.66 19.14 10.75
C LYS A 114 17.24 18.22 9.69
N ILE A 115 16.36 17.49 8.99
CA ILE A 115 16.72 16.60 7.88
C ILE A 115 15.97 17.03 6.62
N ASN A 116 16.71 17.27 5.55
CA ASN A 116 16.13 17.51 4.23
C ASN A 116 16.18 16.22 3.40
N LEU A 117 15.02 15.78 2.93
CA LEU A 117 14.87 14.69 2.01
C LEU A 117 14.60 15.26 0.62
N ALA A 118 15.54 15.13 -0.29
CA ALA A 118 15.32 15.49 -1.68
C ALA A 118 14.23 14.59 -2.27
N CYS A 119 13.20 15.20 -2.84
CA CYS A 119 12.17 14.49 -3.55
C CYS A 119 12.67 14.04 -4.92
N ALA A 120 12.24 12.88 -5.35
CA ALA A 120 12.48 12.39 -6.70
C ALA A 120 11.56 13.13 -7.68
N ASP A 121 11.97 13.19 -8.93
CA ASP A 121 11.10 13.65 -10.00
C ASP A 121 9.93 12.66 -10.15
N PRO A 122 8.67 13.10 -9.92
CA PRO A 122 7.52 12.19 -10.01
C PRO A 122 7.30 11.63 -11.41
N SER A 123 7.80 12.30 -12.46
CA SER A 123 7.73 11.80 -13.84
C SER A 123 8.52 10.49 -14.04
N LEU A 124 9.44 10.17 -13.11
CA LEU A 124 10.14 8.91 -13.06
C LEU A 124 9.30 7.78 -12.43
N SER A 125 8.15 8.10 -11.84
CA SER A 125 7.22 7.12 -11.31
C SER A 125 6.38 6.52 -12.45
N PHE A 126 6.93 5.53 -13.14
CA PHE A 126 6.17 4.71 -14.10
C PHE A 126 5.07 3.86 -13.44
N MET A 127 4.92 3.99 -12.14
CA MET A 127 4.10 3.14 -11.28
C MET A 127 2.83 3.82 -10.78
N GLU A 128 2.70 5.14 -10.98
CA GLU A 128 1.48 5.84 -10.58
C GLU A 128 0.31 5.41 -11.45
N MET A 129 -0.81 5.08 -10.80
CA MET A 129 -2.08 4.84 -11.45
C MET A 129 -2.90 6.12 -11.51
N SER A 130 -3.56 6.36 -12.62
CA SER A 130 -4.61 7.37 -12.69
C SER A 130 -5.79 7.01 -11.78
N LYS A 131 -6.64 7.99 -11.47
CA LYS A 131 -7.85 7.73 -10.70
C LYS A 131 -8.75 6.70 -11.39
N GLU A 132 -8.93 6.82 -12.71
CA GLU A 132 -9.78 5.91 -13.50
C GLU A 132 -9.23 4.47 -13.48
N GLU A 133 -7.91 4.30 -13.60
CA GLU A 133 -7.26 2.99 -13.49
C GLU A 133 -7.41 2.41 -12.09
N THR A 134 -7.27 3.25 -11.05
CA THR A 134 -7.47 2.84 -9.66
C THR A 134 -8.91 2.38 -9.43
N ASP A 135 -9.90 3.20 -9.82
CA ASP A 135 -11.32 2.88 -9.66
C ASP A 135 -11.67 1.56 -10.38
N ARG A 136 -11.13 1.35 -11.60
CA ARG A 136 -11.34 0.11 -12.35
C ARG A 136 -10.65 -1.10 -11.70
N ALA A 137 -9.44 -0.95 -11.21
CA ALA A 137 -8.67 -2.05 -10.61
C ALA A 137 -9.28 -2.54 -9.28
N PHE A 138 -9.93 -1.64 -8.54
CA PHE A 138 -10.58 -1.97 -7.26
C PHE A 138 -12.10 -2.09 -7.36
N SER A 139 -12.67 -2.07 -8.58
CA SER A 139 -14.08 -2.41 -8.79
C SER A 139 -14.31 -3.89 -8.50
N ILE A 140 -15.34 -4.16 -7.71
CA ILE A 140 -15.78 -5.53 -7.42
C ILE A 140 -16.87 -5.99 -8.41
N GLU A 141 -17.21 -5.17 -9.40
CA GLU A 141 -18.19 -5.51 -10.44
C GLU A 141 -17.71 -6.71 -11.25
N GLY A 142 -18.57 -7.72 -11.38
CA GLY A 142 -18.27 -8.95 -12.11
C GLY A 142 -17.45 -9.99 -11.32
N SER A 143 -17.23 -9.79 -10.02
CA SER A 143 -16.68 -10.84 -9.16
C SER A 143 -17.61 -12.07 -9.14
N ILE A 144 -17.01 -13.25 -9.24
CA ILE A 144 -17.76 -14.52 -9.22
C ILE A 144 -18.18 -14.85 -7.78
N PHE A 145 -17.27 -14.65 -6.84
CA PHE A 145 -17.52 -14.82 -5.40
C PHE A 145 -16.64 -13.86 -4.60
N GLN A 146 -17.03 -13.63 -3.36
CA GLN A 146 -16.28 -12.79 -2.41
C GLN A 146 -16.26 -13.44 -1.03
N PHE A 147 -15.20 -13.19 -0.27
CA PHE A 147 -15.09 -13.64 1.11
C PHE A 147 -14.20 -12.71 1.93
N ASP A 148 -14.37 -12.75 3.25
CA ASP A 148 -13.52 -12.01 4.17
C ASP A 148 -12.24 -12.78 4.46
N LEU A 149 -11.11 -12.21 4.03
CA LEU A 149 -9.78 -12.72 4.33
C LEU A 149 -9.25 -11.99 5.58
N LEU A 150 -9.40 -12.62 6.74
CA LEU A 150 -8.97 -12.04 8.01
C LEU A 150 -7.44 -12.10 8.17
N THR A 151 -6.89 -11.26 9.04
CA THR A 151 -5.45 -11.25 9.39
C THR A 151 -4.93 -12.64 9.72
N THR A 152 -5.70 -13.42 10.48
CA THR A 152 -5.34 -14.81 10.83
C THR A 152 -5.29 -15.73 9.61
N HIS A 153 -6.11 -15.48 8.59
CA HIS A 153 -6.10 -16.23 7.33
C HIS A 153 -4.85 -15.89 6.52
N VAL A 154 -4.45 -14.60 6.47
CA VAL A 154 -3.21 -14.15 5.80
C VAL A 154 -1.99 -14.84 6.43
N ASP A 155 -1.86 -14.82 7.75
CA ASP A 155 -0.76 -15.48 8.45
C ASP A 155 -0.75 -17.01 8.21
N LYS A 156 -1.93 -17.64 8.20
CA LYS A 156 -2.08 -19.07 7.88
C LYS A 156 -1.63 -19.37 6.44
N MET A 157 -2.08 -18.58 5.48
CA MET A 157 -1.67 -18.73 4.06
C MET A 157 -0.15 -18.60 3.90
N LYS A 158 0.44 -17.55 4.46
CA LYS A 158 1.90 -17.34 4.43
C LYS A 158 2.65 -18.52 5.05
N SER A 159 2.15 -19.08 6.14
CA SER A 159 2.74 -20.25 6.79
C SER A 159 2.64 -21.50 5.91
N LEU A 160 1.46 -21.78 5.32
CA LEU A 160 1.23 -22.92 4.44
C LEU A 160 2.08 -22.84 3.17
N PHE A 161 2.20 -21.64 2.56
CA PHE A 161 3.00 -21.44 1.36
C PHE A 161 4.51 -21.62 1.61
N ASN A 162 4.95 -21.45 2.85
CA ASN A 162 6.34 -21.74 3.23
C ASN A 162 6.64 -23.25 3.33
N LEU A 163 5.62 -24.10 3.41
CA LEU A 163 5.82 -25.56 3.33
C LEU A 163 6.22 -26.01 1.92
N GLU A 164 5.69 -25.30 0.92
CA GLU A 164 5.95 -25.54 -0.50
C GLU A 164 6.92 -24.49 -1.05
N ARG A 165 8.22 -24.68 -0.79
CA ARG A 165 9.23 -23.65 -1.11
C ARG A 165 9.40 -23.44 -2.61
N ASP A 166 9.25 -24.50 -3.38
CA ASP A 166 9.51 -24.55 -4.83
C ASP A 166 8.25 -24.23 -5.66
N GLU A 167 7.09 -24.05 -5.00
CA GLU A 167 5.84 -23.72 -5.67
C GLU A 167 5.60 -22.22 -5.68
N ASP A 168 5.32 -21.70 -6.87
CA ASP A 168 5.01 -20.27 -7.08
C ASP A 168 3.51 -19.97 -7.05
N THR A 169 2.67 -21.00 -7.20
CA THR A 169 1.21 -20.85 -7.32
C THR A 169 0.46 -21.78 -6.39
N PHE A 170 -0.70 -21.33 -5.93
CA PHE A 170 -1.65 -22.08 -5.12
C PHE A 170 -3.06 -21.87 -5.67
N THR A 171 -3.99 -22.71 -5.26
CA THR A 171 -5.38 -22.60 -5.68
C THR A 171 -6.26 -22.17 -4.52
N LEU A 172 -7.05 -21.12 -4.70
CA LEU A 172 -8.24 -20.88 -3.88
C LEU A 172 -9.40 -21.64 -4.50
N ALA A 173 -10.09 -22.44 -3.72
CA ALA A 173 -11.24 -23.24 -4.16
C ALA A 173 -12.45 -22.97 -3.28
N VAL A 174 -13.61 -22.74 -3.90
CA VAL A 174 -14.89 -22.66 -3.19
C VAL A 174 -15.42 -24.07 -3.01
N THR A 175 -15.68 -24.45 -1.77
CA THR A 175 -16.17 -25.77 -1.37
C THR A 175 -17.50 -25.63 -0.63
N ASP A 176 -18.15 -26.74 -0.35
CA ASP A 176 -19.35 -26.83 0.50
C ASP A 176 -19.08 -26.40 1.96
N LYS A 177 -17.81 -26.34 2.36
CA LYS A 177 -17.35 -25.94 3.71
C LYS A 177 -16.82 -24.52 3.80
N GLY A 178 -16.81 -23.78 2.66
CA GLY A 178 -16.27 -22.44 2.56
C GLY A 178 -15.14 -22.31 1.54
N VAL A 179 -14.27 -21.33 1.70
CA VAL A 179 -13.12 -21.12 0.83
C VAL A 179 -11.89 -21.85 1.39
N ALA A 180 -11.28 -22.67 0.57
CA ALA A 180 -10.07 -23.41 0.89
C ALA A 180 -8.87 -22.92 0.08
N VAL A 181 -7.67 -23.03 0.64
CA VAL A 181 -6.40 -22.90 -0.10
C VAL A 181 -5.78 -24.28 -0.27
N GLN A 182 -5.37 -24.57 -1.50
CA GLN A 182 -4.84 -25.87 -1.89
C GLN A 182 -3.44 -25.72 -2.47
N GLY A 183 -2.51 -26.53 -2.00
CA GLY A 183 -1.17 -26.72 -2.55
C GLY A 183 -0.93 -28.21 -2.83
N PRO A 184 0.24 -28.58 -3.37
CA PRO A 184 0.55 -29.98 -3.68
C PRO A 184 0.44 -30.93 -2.48
N SER A 185 0.82 -30.47 -1.27
CA SER A 185 0.84 -31.30 -0.06
C SER A 185 -0.17 -30.87 1.00
N PHE A 186 -1.01 -29.86 0.74
CA PHE A 186 -2.01 -29.42 1.71
C PHE A 186 -3.34 -28.98 1.07
N ASP A 187 -4.41 -29.12 1.85
CA ASP A 187 -5.72 -28.53 1.62
C ASP A 187 -6.21 -27.97 2.97
N ALA A 188 -6.45 -26.66 3.03
CA ALA A 188 -6.78 -25.99 4.27
C ALA A 188 -7.91 -24.98 4.09
N THR A 189 -8.97 -25.12 4.86
CA THR A 189 -10.07 -24.12 4.90
C THR A 189 -9.55 -22.80 5.46
N LEU A 190 -9.78 -21.73 4.71
CA LEU A 190 -9.48 -20.35 5.09
C LEU A 190 -10.69 -19.70 5.73
N ALA A 191 -11.79 -19.58 4.98
CA ALA A 191 -13.02 -18.94 5.41
C ALA A 191 -14.18 -19.93 5.35
N HIS A 192 -15.08 -19.87 6.33
CA HIS A 192 -16.27 -20.72 6.39
C HIS A 192 -17.49 -20.11 5.71
N SER A 193 -17.39 -18.86 5.24
CA SER A 193 -18.45 -18.14 4.53
C SER A 193 -17.91 -17.41 3.30
N TYR A 194 -18.73 -17.28 2.30
CA TYR A 194 -18.49 -16.51 1.09
C TYR A 194 -19.82 -15.97 0.55
N GLU A 195 -19.76 -14.97 -0.31
CA GLU A 195 -20.87 -14.41 -1.05
C GLU A 195 -20.75 -14.83 -2.52
N GLY A 196 -21.82 -15.32 -3.12
CA GLY A 196 -21.87 -15.76 -4.52
C GLY A 196 -22.85 -16.92 -4.71
N ASP A 197 -23.53 -16.94 -5.86
CA ASP A 197 -24.52 -17.96 -6.19
C ASP A 197 -23.92 -19.03 -7.10
N ASN A 198 -24.15 -20.31 -6.75
CA ASN A 198 -23.71 -21.47 -7.53
C ASN A 198 -22.21 -21.55 -7.82
N VAL A 199 -21.38 -21.09 -6.87
CA VAL A 199 -19.92 -20.98 -7.03
C VAL A 199 -19.14 -22.16 -6.42
N VAL A 200 -19.80 -23.14 -5.82
CA VAL A 200 -19.13 -24.34 -5.32
C VAL A 200 -18.44 -25.08 -6.46
N GLY A 201 -17.13 -25.31 -6.31
CA GLY A 201 -16.29 -25.89 -7.35
C GLY A 201 -15.46 -24.88 -8.15
N GLU A 202 -15.77 -23.58 -8.03
CA GLU A 202 -14.94 -22.54 -8.63
C GLU A 202 -13.53 -22.51 -8.01
N LYS A 203 -12.55 -22.20 -8.88
CA LYS A 203 -11.13 -22.19 -8.51
C LYS A 203 -10.42 -20.99 -9.11
N VAL A 204 -9.58 -20.36 -8.29
CA VAL A 204 -8.71 -19.25 -8.71
C VAL A 204 -7.26 -19.59 -8.37
N VAL A 205 -6.37 -19.43 -9.33
CA VAL A 205 -4.92 -19.58 -9.11
C VAL A 205 -4.38 -18.26 -8.57
N ILE A 206 -3.65 -18.36 -7.47
CA ILE A 206 -2.98 -17.22 -6.82
C ILE A 206 -1.46 -17.44 -6.81
N TYR A 207 -0.71 -16.35 -6.98
CA TYR A 207 0.74 -16.39 -6.93
C TYR A 207 1.24 -16.08 -5.52
N LYS A 208 2.16 -16.90 -5.01
CA LYS A 208 2.81 -16.77 -3.70
C LYS A 208 3.39 -15.37 -3.49
N LYS A 209 3.99 -14.78 -4.53
CA LYS A 209 4.58 -13.44 -4.47
C LYS A 209 3.57 -12.38 -4.01
N TYR A 210 2.32 -12.44 -4.47
CA TYR A 210 1.29 -11.45 -4.08
C TYR A 210 0.80 -11.62 -2.64
N ILE A 211 0.66 -12.87 -2.19
CA ILE A 211 0.27 -13.14 -0.81
C ILE A 211 1.32 -12.63 0.18
N ASN A 212 2.60 -12.73 -0.18
CA ASN A 212 3.68 -12.21 0.66
C ASN A 212 3.65 -10.67 0.80
N LEU A 213 2.97 -9.98 -0.12
CA LEU A 213 2.80 -8.53 -0.11
C LEU A 213 1.57 -8.04 0.67
N LEU A 214 0.68 -8.95 1.07
CA LEU A 214 -0.44 -8.60 1.94
C LEU A 214 0.07 -8.18 3.31
N ASP A 215 -0.41 -7.04 3.77
CA ASP A 215 -0.17 -6.58 5.14
C ASP A 215 -0.98 -7.44 6.12
N LYS A 216 -0.70 -7.31 7.42
CA LYS A 216 -1.48 -7.98 8.47
C LYS A 216 -2.77 -7.22 8.75
N GLU A 217 -3.68 -7.24 7.80
CA GLU A 217 -4.96 -6.56 7.83
C GLU A 217 -6.08 -7.51 7.38
N ASN A 218 -7.32 -7.05 7.50
CA ASN A 218 -8.47 -7.76 6.95
C ASN A 218 -8.73 -7.26 5.54
N TYR A 219 -9.08 -8.16 4.63
CA TYR A 219 -9.37 -7.85 3.24
C TYR A 219 -10.73 -8.42 2.84
N LYS A 220 -11.40 -7.76 1.91
CA LYS A 220 -12.48 -8.34 1.11
C LYS A 220 -11.86 -8.85 -0.19
N VAL A 221 -11.98 -10.13 -0.48
CA VAL A 221 -11.38 -10.79 -1.66
C VAL A 221 -12.48 -11.26 -2.58
#